data_620e580333a032b24b3142b63668db58
#
_entry.id   620e580333a032b24b3142b63668db58
#
_cell.length_a   1.000
_cell.length_b   1.000
_cell.length_c   1.000
_cell.angle_alpha   90.00
_cell.angle_beta   90.00
_cell.angle_gamma   90.00
#
_symmetry.space_group_name_H-M   'P 1'
#
loop_
_entity.id
_entity.type
_entity.pdbx_description
1 polymer ?
#
loop_
_entity_poly.entity_id
_entity_poly.type
_entity_poly.pdbx_seq_one_letter_code
_entity_poly.pdbx_strand_id
1 'polypeptide(L)'
;KRDITDYRQSIGQAQNQNLVFMKGLSQNIKSNLINFENNSLDSELHNVLRDNEPFTTLNTKEELEELDSDIEIDGQKYLQKFVVILDKLQKSIKSNETELNNVKSTFDKYVSEQDEYENDGEQAVMSLIFKDLASTGSIKEFARVLQRWNRTLLTYHTLLKSDSPKEISLVEIQNGSIDVIFNIDFDVAIDLTELLKTGLKVYGAYLLYKSKRAREIIDSYMGNTKLIEMEIVREKLMLDNIKDSIKLKAIEQHKERLAEDKSISKTSATKKANEVAKVITDHIIKGNEIKLLTPPELNEEEEDEKDLGSELREETAIVRERFKKLNIEEKQLLLDKFTIKEEDENTENK
;
A
#
# COMPACT_ATOMS: atom_id res chain seq x y z
N LYS A 1 14.94 -6.42 -17.13
CA LYS A 1 16.18 -7.01 -17.71
C LYS A 1 15.89 -7.93 -18.89
N ARG A 2 15.01 -8.92 -18.72
CA ARG A 2 14.64 -9.89 -19.77
C ARG A 2 14.14 -9.15 -21.01
N ASP A 3 13.18 -8.26 -20.86
CA ASP A 3 12.57 -7.50 -21.96
C ASP A 3 13.61 -6.68 -22.74
N ILE A 4 14.55 -6.02 -22.05
CA ILE A 4 15.59 -5.23 -22.72
C ILE A 4 16.51 -6.14 -23.55
N THR A 5 16.83 -7.32 -23.04
CA THR A 5 17.62 -8.32 -23.77
C THR A 5 16.86 -8.81 -25.00
N ASP A 6 15.58 -9.11 -24.87
CA ASP A 6 14.69 -9.55 -25.95
C ASP A 6 14.50 -8.43 -27.00
N TYR A 7 14.34 -7.17 -26.57
CA TYR A 7 14.28 -6.02 -27.48
C TYR A 7 15.57 -5.82 -28.26
N ARG A 8 16.73 -5.96 -27.58
CA ARG A 8 18.02 -5.86 -28.23
C ARG A 8 18.22 -6.96 -29.25
N GLN A 9 17.83 -8.18 -28.95
CA GLN A 9 17.88 -9.31 -29.88
C GLN A 9 16.93 -9.10 -31.06
N SER A 10 15.73 -8.56 -30.82
CA SER A 10 14.77 -8.25 -31.88
C SER A 10 15.29 -7.21 -32.89
N ILE A 11 15.94 -6.13 -32.40
CA ILE A 11 16.53 -5.10 -33.28
C ILE A 11 17.78 -5.62 -34.04
N GLY A 12 18.39 -6.69 -33.58
CA GLY A 12 19.49 -7.36 -34.32
C GLY A 12 19.02 -7.97 -35.64
N GLN A 13 17.73 -8.18 -35.86
CA GLN A 13 17.17 -8.69 -37.09
C GLN A 13 16.89 -7.54 -38.08
N ALA A 14 17.45 -7.63 -39.28
CA ALA A 14 17.35 -6.57 -40.30
C ALA A 14 15.90 -6.13 -40.61
N GLN A 15 14.94 -7.07 -40.59
CA GLN A 15 13.51 -6.80 -40.81
C GLN A 15 12.88 -5.91 -39.76
N ASN A 16 13.44 -5.85 -38.57
CA ASN A 16 12.95 -5.10 -37.43
C ASN A 16 13.62 -3.72 -37.27
N GLN A 17 14.54 -3.37 -38.15
CA GLN A 17 15.26 -2.09 -38.11
C GLN A 17 14.49 -0.94 -38.79
N ASN A 18 13.17 -1.03 -38.84
CA ASN A 18 12.36 0.08 -39.31
C ASN A 18 11.98 1.03 -38.14
N LEU A 19 11.85 2.31 -38.45
CA LEU A 19 11.63 3.36 -37.47
C LEU A 19 10.34 3.15 -36.64
N VAL A 20 9.27 2.67 -37.24
CA VAL A 20 7.97 2.45 -36.59
C VAL A 20 8.11 1.35 -35.54
N PHE A 21 8.77 0.24 -35.87
CA PHE A 21 8.99 -0.86 -34.94
C PHE A 21 9.86 -0.42 -33.76
N MET A 22 10.98 0.29 -34.04
CA MET A 22 11.88 0.79 -32.98
C MET A 22 11.21 1.80 -32.04
N LYS A 23 10.38 2.72 -32.56
CA LYS A 23 9.59 3.63 -31.73
C LYS A 23 8.56 2.87 -30.88
N GLY A 24 7.96 1.79 -31.41
CA GLY A 24 7.10 0.91 -30.63
C GLY A 24 7.82 0.26 -29.45
N LEU A 25 9.03 -0.24 -29.66
CA LEU A 25 9.87 -0.78 -28.57
C LEU A 25 10.25 0.28 -27.55
N SER A 26 10.59 1.50 -27.98
CA SER A 26 10.85 2.63 -27.10
C SER A 26 9.67 2.93 -26.18
N GLN A 27 8.45 2.97 -26.73
CA GLN A 27 7.23 3.18 -25.94
C GLN A 27 6.99 2.08 -24.90
N ASN A 28 7.21 0.81 -25.28
CA ASN A 28 7.10 -0.31 -24.35
C ASN A 28 8.12 -0.21 -23.21
N ILE A 29 9.38 0.16 -23.51
CA ILE A 29 10.40 0.36 -22.47
C ILE A 29 9.99 1.49 -21.52
N LYS A 30 9.56 2.64 -22.04
CA LYS A 30 9.09 3.77 -21.22
C LYS A 30 7.92 3.35 -20.32
N SER A 31 6.95 2.62 -20.85
CA SER A 31 5.80 2.13 -20.09
C SER A 31 6.24 1.18 -18.97
N ASN A 32 7.15 0.26 -19.24
CA ASN A 32 7.68 -0.67 -18.25
C ASN A 32 8.47 0.05 -17.15
N LEU A 33 9.26 1.09 -17.49
CA LEU A 33 9.96 1.91 -16.50
C LEU A 33 9.00 2.65 -15.59
N ILE A 34 7.96 3.28 -16.17
CA ILE A 34 6.92 3.99 -15.40
C ILE A 34 6.15 3.02 -14.50
N ASN A 35 5.78 1.86 -15.01
CA ASN A 35 5.07 0.84 -14.22
C ASN A 35 5.95 0.32 -13.08
N PHE A 36 7.24 0.11 -13.32
CA PHE A 36 8.17 -0.30 -12.28
C PHE A 36 8.28 0.77 -11.16
N GLU A 37 8.45 2.04 -11.52
CA GLU A 37 8.53 3.14 -10.55
C GLU A 37 7.24 3.29 -9.73
N ASN A 38 6.08 3.11 -10.36
CA ASN A 38 4.78 3.33 -9.71
C ASN A 38 4.32 2.14 -8.85
N ASN A 39 4.63 0.90 -9.24
CA ASN A 39 3.98 -0.29 -8.71
C ASN A 39 4.90 -1.20 -7.91
N SER A 40 6.22 -1.06 -8.03
CA SER A 40 7.14 -2.08 -7.51
C SER A 40 7.91 -1.68 -6.25
N LEU A 41 7.85 -0.41 -5.85
CA LEU A 41 8.69 0.08 -4.76
C LEU A 41 7.83 0.51 -3.57
N ASP A 42 7.93 -0.22 -2.47
CA ASP A 42 7.51 0.33 -1.19
C ASP A 42 8.46 1.47 -0.76
N SER A 43 8.09 2.20 0.31
CA SER A 43 8.83 3.38 0.73
C SER A 43 10.26 3.07 1.17
N GLU A 44 10.49 1.87 1.69
CA GLU A 44 11.81 1.44 2.16
C GLU A 44 12.71 1.08 0.98
N LEU A 45 12.21 0.28 0.06
CA LEU A 45 12.93 -0.09 -1.14
C LEU A 45 13.19 1.14 -2.02
N HIS A 46 12.24 2.08 -2.10
CA HIS A 46 12.44 3.35 -2.78
C HIS A 46 13.58 4.17 -2.13
N ASN A 47 13.66 4.23 -0.80
CA ASN A 47 14.74 4.93 -0.10
C ASN A 47 16.10 4.26 -0.32
N VAL A 48 16.15 2.93 -0.29
CA VAL A 48 17.39 2.16 -0.54
C VAL A 48 17.85 2.33 -1.98
N LEU A 49 16.93 2.31 -2.94
CA LEU A 49 17.25 2.40 -4.37
C LEU A 49 17.40 3.85 -4.87
N ARG A 50 16.97 4.86 -4.09
CA ARG A 50 16.98 6.27 -4.50
C ARG A 50 18.33 6.76 -5.00
N ASP A 51 19.41 6.32 -4.38
CA ASP A 51 20.77 6.71 -4.72
C ASP A 51 21.41 5.76 -5.74
N ASN A 52 20.82 4.58 -5.96
CA ASN A 52 21.29 3.53 -6.87
C ASN A 52 20.28 3.20 -7.98
N GLU A 53 19.25 4.02 -8.17
CA GLU A 53 18.24 3.77 -9.20
C GLU A 53 18.87 3.84 -10.62
N PRO A 54 18.75 2.76 -11.41
CA PRO A 54 19.29 2.77 -12.78
C PRO A 54 18.52 3.76 -13.67
N PHE A 55 17.36 4.23 -13.23
CA PHE A 55 16.44 5.04 -14.02
C PHE A 55 16.60 6.54 -13.78
N THR A 56 16.84 6.96 -12.54
CA THR A 56 17.03 8.37 -12.18
C THR A 56 18.41 8.90 -12.57
N THR A 57 19.45 8.08 -12.43
CA THR A 57 20.83 8.47 -12.78
C THR A 57 21.12 8.46 -14.27
N LEU A 58 20.36 7.72 -15.07
CA LEU A 58 20.59 7.58 -16.51
C LEU A 58 19.66 8.45 -17.37
N ASN A 59 18.65 9.08 -16.78
CA ASN A 59 17.63 9.86 -17.51
C ASN A 59 17.08 9.11 -18.73
N THR A 60 16.92 7.78 -18.63
CA THR A 60 16.60 6.91 -19.79
C THR A 60 15.27 7.30 -20.43
N LYS A 61 14.28 7.72 -19.64
CA LYS A 61 12.97 8.14 -20.17
C LYS A 61 13.09 9.39 -21.00
N GLU A 62 13.80 10.38 -20.51
CA GLU A 62 14.07 11.64 -21.16
C GLU A 62 14.87 11.45 -22.44
N GLU A 63 15.94 10.62 -22.40
CA GLU A 63 16.74 10.28 -23.59
C GLU A 63 15.89 9.58 -24.68
N LEU A 64 14.94 8.71 -24.29
CA LEU A 64 14.04 8.05 -25.22
C LEU A 64 12.97 9.01 -25.75
N GLU A 65 12.45 9.91 -24.93
CA GLU A 65 11.50 10.95 -25.39
C GLU A 65 12.12 11.94 -26.35
N GLU A 66 13.35 12.37 -26.07
CA GLU A 66 14.10 13.24 -26.97
C GLU A 66 14.37 12.54 -28.31
N LEU A 67 14.77 11.28 -28.26
CA LEU A 67 15.00 10.48 -29.47
C LEU A 67 13.72 10.25 -30.29
N ASP A 68 12.59 10.00 -29.61
CA ASP A 68 11.28 9.75 -30.26
C ASP A 68 10.68 11.04 -30.89
N SER A 69 11.00 12.20 -30.31
CA SER A 69 10.49 13.50 -30.76
C SER A 69 11.28 14.08 -31.94
N ASP A 70 12.46 13.57 -32.25
CA ASP A 70 13.27 14.02 -33.38
C ASP A 70 12.61 13.59 -34.71
N ILE A 71 12.01 14.57 -35.40
CA ILE A 71 11.25 14.37 -36.63
C ILE A 71 12.19 14.14 -37.82
N GLU A 72 13.39 14.70 -37.77
CA GLU A 72 14.35 14.67 -38.89
C GLU A 72 15.28 13.43 -38.85
N ILE A 73 15.17 12.59 -37.84
CA ILE A 73 16.03 11.45 -37.65
C ILE A 73 15.68 10.32 -38.63
N ASP A 74 16.67 9.85 -39.35
CA ASP A 74 16.55 8.65 -40.19
C ASP A 74 16.63 7.36 -39.34
N GLY A 75 16.13 6.25 -39.90
CA GLY A 75 16.08 4.96 -39.17
C GLY A 75 17.44 4.46 -38.72
N GLN A 76 18.54 4.75 -39.46
CA GLN A 76 19.87 4.31 -39.13
C GLN A 76 20.48 5.09 -37.95
N LYS A 77 20.31 6.41 -37.94
CA LYS A 77 20.70 7.26 -36.79
C LYS A 77 19.88 6.98 -35.54
N TYR A 78 18.58 6.75 -35.73
CA TYR A 78 17.71 6.33 -34.64
C TYR A 78 18.21 5.03 -34.02
N LEU A 79 18.46 3.98 -34.83
CA LEU A 79 18.98 2.70 -34.36
C LEU A 79 20.30 2.86 -33.58
N GLN A 80 21.24 3.65 -34.07
CA GLN A 80 22.50 3.88 -33.39
C GLN A 80 22.33 4.50 -32.01
N LYS A 81 21.53 5.56 -31.91
CA LYS A 81 21.24 6.21 -30.62
C LYS A 81 20.46 5.29 -29.68
N PHE A 82 19.44 4.60 -30.21
CA PHE A 82 18.60 3.69 -29.44
C PHE A 82 19.40 2.54 -28.83
N VAL A 83 20.30 1.91 -29.60
CA VAL A 83 21.17 0.86 -29.08
C VAL A 83 22.11 1.37 -27.98
N VAL A 84 22.63 2.60 -28.09
CA VAL A 84 23.45 3.20 -27.03
C VAL A 84 22.66 3.38 -25.73
N ILE A 85 21.40 3.86 -25.80
CA ILE A 85 20.54 4.00 -24.64
C ILE A 85 20.25 2.64 -24.01
N LEU A 86 19.92 1.63 -24.83
CA LEU A 86 19.67 0.27 -24.33
C LEU A 86 20.92 -0.34 -23.68
N ASP A 87 22.10 -0.12 -24.22
CA ASP A 87 23.36 -0.61 -23.65
C ASP A 87 23.67 0.03 -22.29
N LYS A 88 23.45 1.34 -22.16
CA LYS A 88 23.59 2.03 -20.88
C LYS A 88 22.63 1.45 -19.84
N LEU A 89 21.34 1.33 -20.20
CA LEU A 89 20.31 0.80 -19.32
C LEU A 89 20.60 -0.65 -18.90
N GLN A 90 21.01 -1.51 -19.84
CA GLN A 90 21.34 -2.90 -19.54
C GLN A 90 22.56 -3.02 -18.62
N LYS A 91 23.60 -2.20 -18.83
CA LYS A 91 24.78 -2.17 -17.95
C LYS A 91 24.42 -1.74 -16.54
N SER A 92 23.61 -0.70 -16.40
CA SER A 92 23.16 -0.20 -15.10
C SER A 92 22.33 -1.23 -14.35
N ILE A 93 21.35 -1.87 -15.00
CA ILE A 93 20.56 -2.94 -14.40
C ILE A 93 21.44 -4.11 -13.95
N LYS A 94 22.43 -4.50 -14.78
CA LYS A 94 23.36 -5.58 -14.43
C LYS A 94 24.27 -5.21 -13.25
N SER A 95 24.72 -3.96 -13.17
CA SER A 95 25.51 -3.46 -12.03
C SER A 95 24.72 -3.55 -10.73
N ASN A 96 23.49 -3.01 -10.73
CA ASN A 96 22.62 -3.04 -9.55
C ASN A 96 22.23 -4.47 -9.15
N GLU A 97 21.96 -5.36 -10.11
CA GLU A 97 21.72 -6.78 -9.82
C GLU A 97 22.92 -7.42 -9.13
N THR A 98 24.13 -7.07 -9.56
CA THR A 98 25.36 -7.57 -8.93
C THR A 98 25.51 -7.05 -7.50
N GLU A 99 25.25 -5.75 -7.28
CA GLU A 99 25.30 -5.14 -5.94
C GLU A 99 24.24 -5.75 -5.00
N LEU A 100 22.99 -5.88 -5.46
CA LEU A 100 21.92 -6.51 -4.68
C LEU A 100 22.25 -7.97 -4.35
N ASN A 101 22.81 -8.74 -5.29
CA ASN A 101 23.23 -10.11 -5.01
C ASN A 101 24.40 -10.17 -4.02
N ASN A 102 25.32 -9.22 -4.05
CA ASN A 102 26.40 -9.12 -3.07
C ASN A 102 25.85 -8.77 -1.68
N VAL A 103 24.92 -7.82 -1.59
CA VAL A 103 24.22 -7.48 -0.35
C VAL A 103 23.48 -8.70 0.17
N LYS A 104 22.66 -9.35 -0.65
CA LYS A 104 21.96 -10.60 -0.29
C LYS A 104 22.92 -11.65 0.23
N SER A 105 23.99 -11.96 -0.51
CA SER A 105 24.97 -12.98 -0.09
C SER A 105 25.73 -12.61 1.19
N THR A 106 25.80 -11.32 1.53
CA THR A 106 26.36 -10.83 2.78
C THR A 106 25.38 -11.05 3.92
N PHE A 107 24.12 -10.69 3.72
CA PHE A 107 23.06 -10.95 4.68
C PHE A 107 22.90 -12.45 4.96
N ASP A 108 22.85 -13.28 3.92
CA ASP A 108 22.73 -14.75 4.02
C ASP A 108 23.86 -15.39 4.89
N LYS A 109 25.00 -14.69 5.09
CA LYS A 109 26.06 -15.15 5.99
C LYS A 109 25.82 -14.82 7.46
N TYR A 110 25.01 -13.81 7.73
CA TYR A 110 24.80 -13.28 9.07
C TYR A 110 23.39 -13.53 9.60
N VAL A 111 22.43 -13.71 8.70
CA VAL A 111 21.08 -14.17 9.02
C VAL A 111 21.16 -15.70 8.99
N SER A 112 21.24 -16.33 10.16
CA SER A 112 21.16 -17.78 10.25
C SER A 112 19.75 -18.21 9.82
N GLU A 113 19.66 -19.26 9.00
CA GLU A 113 18.39 -19.92 8.63
C GLU A 113 17.60 -20.46 9.85
N GLN A 114 18.13 -20.27 11.08
CA GLN A 114 17.47 -20.67 12.33
C GLN A 114 16.31 -19.76 12.74
N ASP A 115 16.10 -18.65 12.06
CA ASP A 115 14.91 -17.79 12.20
C ASP A 115 13.89 -18.05 11.05
N GLU A 116 13.92 -19.17 10.37
CA GLU A 116 12.72 -19.73 9.79
C GLU A 116 11.74 -19.92 10.96
N TYR A 117 10.91 -18.92 11.17
CA TYR A 117 9.72 -19.09 11.99
C TYR A 117 9.08 -20.36 11.44
N GLU A 118 9.09 -21.45 12.24
CA GLU A 118 8.29 -22.62 11.97
C GLU A 118 6.84 -22.12 11.91
N ASN A 119 6.50 -21.64 10.74
CA ASN A 119 5.14 -21.24 10.44
C ASN A 119 4.43 -22.58 10.28
N ASP A 120 3.83 -23.05 11.38
CA ASP A 120 3.02 -24.27 11.39
C ASP A 120 1.75 -24.14 10.51
N GLY A 121 1.70 -23.11 9.65
CA GLY A 121 0.56 -22.76 8.79
C GLY A 121 -0.60 -22.12 9.55
N GLU A 122 -0.54 -22.06 10.88
CA GLU A 122 -1.61 -21.48 11.70
C GLU A 122 -1.47 -19.98 11.94
N GLN A 123 -0.30 -19.39 11.70
CA GLN A 123 -0.03 -17.98 11.98
C GLN A 123 0.47 -17.24 10.74
N ALA A 124 0.12 -15.96 10.65
CA ALA A 124 0.62 -15.03 9.66
C ALA A 124 1.41 -13.90 10.32
N VAL A 125 2.38 -13.37 9.60
CA VAL A 125 3.17 -12.21 10.02
C VAL A 125 2.58 -10.95 9.40
N MET A 126 2.25 -9.99 10.25
CA MET A 126 1.76 -8.67 9.83
C MET A 126 2.61 -7.56 10.41
N SER A 127 2.52 -6.39 9.80
CA SER A 127 3.25 -5.19 10.21
C SER A 127 2.32 -4.00 10.31
N LEU A 128 2.42 -3.24 11.41
CA LEU A 128 1.79 -1.94 11.64
C LEU A 128 2.84 -0.84 11.49
N ILE A 129 2.70 0.01 10.49
CA ILE A 129 3.64 1.08 10.19
C ILE A 129 3.04 2.42 10.61
N PHE A 130 3.68 3.07 11.57
CA PHE A 130 3.28 4.37 12.09
C PHE A 130 4.12 5.48 11.48
N LYS A 131 3.48 6.37 10.75
CA LYS A 131 4.11 7.52 10.07
C LYS A 131 3.71 8.86 10.69
N ASP A 132 2.70 8.86 11.54
CA ASP A 132 2.20 10.07 12.18
C ASP A 132 2.85 10.31 13.55
N LEU A 133 3.23 11.57 13.81
CA LEU A 133 3.82 11.97 15.07
C LEU A 133 2.82 11.95 16.25
N ALA A 134 1.52 12.02 15.98
CA ALA A 134 0.51 11.97 17.05
C ALA A 134 0.47 10.59 17.72
N SER A 135 0.73 9.52 16.94
CA SER A 135 0.81 8.15 17.48
C SER A 135 2.18 7.81 18.06
N THR A 136 3.27 8.46 17.62
CA THR A 136 4.66 8.08 17.94
C THR A 136 5.46 9.16 18.66
N GLY A 137 4.89 10.34 18.89
CA GLY A 137 5.59 11.51 19.45
C GLY A 137 6.05 11.34 20.91
N SER A 138 5.51 10.36 21.65
CA SER A 138 5.98 10.00 22.97
C SER A 138 5.80 8.51 23.24
N ILE A 139 6.64 7.95 24.13
CA ILE A 139 6.52 6.55 24.59
C ILE A 139 5.11 6.28 25.14
N LYS A 140 4.54 7.22 25.88
CA LYS A 140 3.21 7.10 26.46
C LYS A 140 2.12 6.96 25.40
N GLU A 141 2.14 7.83 24.38
CA GLU A 141 1.15 7.77 23.29
C GLU A 141 1.32 6.52 22.45
N PHE A 142 2.56 6.14 22.15
CA PHE A 142 2.85 4.92 21.39
C PHE A 142 2.38 3.67 22.15
N ALA A 143 2.66 3.56 23.44
CA ALA A 143 2.17 2.44 24.26
C ALA A 143 0.63 2.35 24.26
N ARG A 144 -0.09 3.48 24.33
CA ARG A 144 -1.55 3.52 24.24
C ARG A 144 -2.06 3.03 22.88
N VAL A 145 -1.41 3.47 21.81
CA VAL A 145 -1.78 3.06 20.45
C VAL A 145 -1.57 1.56 20.28
N LEU A 146 -0.46 1.01 20.78
CA LEU A 146 -0.21 -0.43 20.74
C LEU A 146 -1.22 -1.22 21.57
N GLN A 147 -1.55 -0.77 22.78
CA GLN A 147 -2.60 -1.42 23.61
C GLN A 147 -3.96 -1.41 22.90
N ARG A 148 -4.31 -0.31 22.22
CA ARG A 148 -5.54 -0.20 21.45
C ARG A 148 -5.53 -1.19 20.28
N TRP A 149 -4.42 -1.31 19.56
CA TRP A 149 -4.27 -2.30 18.49
C TRP A 149 -4.36 -3.73 19.01
N ASN A 150 -3.65 -4.07 20.08
CA ASN A 150 -3.75 -5.38 20.69
C ASN A 150 -5.20 -5.75 21.04
N ARG A 151 -5.90 -4.85 21.73
CA ARG A 151 -7.34 -5.04 22.05
C ARG A 151 -8.18 -5.20 20.79
N THR A 152 -7.91 -4.41 19.74
CA THR A 152 -8.66 -4.45 18.49
C THR A 152 -8.48 -5.78 17.77
N LEU A 153 -7.26 -6.29 17.69
CA LEU A 153 -6.95 -7.57 17.06
C LEU A 153 -7.59 -8.75 17.82
N LEU A 154 -7.51 -8.74 19.16
CA LEU A 154 -8.19 -9.73 19.98
C LEU A 154 -9.72 -9.65 19.85
N THR A 155 -10.30 -8.43 19.81
CA THR A 155 -11.73 -8.22 19.57
C THR A 155 -12.14 -8.74 18.21
N TYR A 156 -11.33 -8.51 17.19
CA TYR A 156 -11.59 -8.97 15.83
C TYR A 156 -11.52 -10.49 15.73
N HIS A 157 -10.51 -11.13 16.34
CA HIS A 157 -10.45 -12.58 16.44
C HIS A 157 -11.73 -13.15 17.06
N THR A 158 -12.17 -12.62 18.22
CA THR A 158 -13.41 -13.07 18.87
C THR A 158 -14.69 -12.71 18.09
N LEU A 159 -14.60 -11.92 17.03
CA LEU A 159 -15.71 -11.67 16.11
C LEU A 159 -15.79 -12.73 15.02
N LEU A 160 -14.63 -13.29 14.62
CA LEU A 160 -14.50 -14.24 13.52
C LEU A 160 -14.46 -15.69 13.95
N LYS A 161 -13.93 -15.98 15.13
CA LYS A 161 -13.72 -17.34 15.66
C LYS A 161 -14.34 -17.50 17.05
N SER A 162 -14.79 -18.70 17.35
CA SER A 162 -15.38 -19.04 18.66
C SER A 162 -14.33 -19.51 19.68
N ASP A 163 -13.14 -19.84 19.24
CA ASP A 163 -12.01 -20.21 20.10
C ASP A 163 -11.39 -18.99 20.79
N SER A 164 -10.65 -19.23 21.86
CA SER A 164 -9.95 -18.17 22.56
C SER A 164 -8.76 -17.67 21.72
N PRO A 165 -8.62 -16.35 21.55
CA PRO A 165 -7.49 -15.80 20.82
C PRO A 165 -6.17 -16.16 21.51
N LYS A 166 -5.19 -16.61 20.72
CA LYS A 166 -3.80 -16.75 21.19
C LYS A 166 -3.23 -15.34 21.46
N GLU A 167 -2.26 -15.25 22.36
CA GLU A 167 -1.57 -14.00 22.61
C GLU A 167 -0.84 -13.55 21.32
N ILE A 168 -0.99 -12.27 20.99
CA ILE A 168 -0.31 -11.68 19.84
C ILE A 168 1.15 -11.46 20.22
N SER A 169 2.05 -12.21 19.58
CA SER A 169 3.48 -12.10 19.85
C SER A 169 4.13 -11.03 18.99
N LEU A 170 4.89 -10.16 19.65
CA LEU A 170 5.72 -9.17 18.98
C LEU A 170 6.94 -9.88 18.39
N VAL A 171 7.17 -9.72 17.10
CA VAL A 171 8.33 -10.28 16.40
C VAL A 171 9.49 -9.30 16.41
N GLU A 172 9.26 -8.07 15.96
CA GLU A 172 10.29 -7.05 15.81
C GLU A 172 9.71 -5.64 15.86
N ILE A 173 10.54 -4.67 16.21
CA ILE A 173 10.28 -3.24 16.03
C ILE A 173 11.44 -2.63 15.26
N GLN A 174 11.17 -2.10 14.07
CA GLN A 174 12.18 -1.53 13.18
C GLN A 174 12.23 0.01 13.27
N ASN A 175 13.42 0.59 13.03
CA ASN A 175 13.66 2.02 13.02
C ASN A 175 13.40 2.64 11.64
N GLY A 176 12.96 3.89 11.62
CA GLY A 176 12.72 4.67 10.41
C GLY A 176 11.33 5.31 10.43
N SER A 177 10.32 4.66 9.93
CA SER A 177 8.94 4.69 10.41
C SER A 177 8.86 3.62 11.51
N ILE A 178 8.15 3.85 12.61
CA ILE A 178 8.01 2.79 13.61
C ILE A 178 7.19 1.67 12.99
N ASP A 179 7.85 0.56 12.69
CA ASP A 179 7.28 -0.64 12.12
C ASP A 179 7.20 -1.71 13.21
N VAL A 180 6.01 -2.16 13.53
CA VAL A 180 5.73 -3.15 14.57
C VAL A 180 5.30 -4.44 13.90
N ILE A 181 6.18 -5.43 13.89
CA ILE A 181 5.96 -6.74 13.28
C ILE A 181 5.46 -7.71 14.35
N PHE A 182 4.38 -8.42 14.06
CA PHE A 182 3.72 -9.33 14.99
C PHE A 182 3.09 -10.53 14.30
N ASN A 183 2.93 -11.62 15.04
CA ASN A 183 2.23 -12.82 14.60
C ASN A 183 0.76 -12.77 14.99
N ILE A 184 -0.11 -13.21 14.10
CA ILE A 184 -1.56 -13.32 14.30
C ILE A 184 -2.07 -14.59 13.62
N ASP A 185 -3.21 -15.12 14.07
CA ASP A 185 -3.91 -16.23 13.40
C ASP A 185 -4.06 -15.97 11.89
N PHE A 186 -3.75 -16.97 11.07
CA PHE A 186 -3.68 -16.85 9.62
C PHE A 186 -5.01 -16.40 8.99
N ASP A 187 -6.11 -17.06 9.35
CA ASP A 187 -7.44 -16.70 8.83
C ASP A 187 -7.85 -15.27 9.22
N VAL A 188 -7.53 -14.88 10.47
CA VAL A 188 -7.80 -13.53 10.96
C VAL A 188 -6.98 -12.50 10.21
N ALA A 189 -5.72 -12.82 9.83
CA ALA A 189 -4.87 -11.95 9.03
C ALA A 189 -5.43 -11.73 7.62
N ILE A 190 -5.91 -12.79 6.98
CA ILE A 190 -6.55 -12.72 5.65
C ILE A 190 -7.79 -11.83 5.71
N ASP A 191 -8.69 -12.10 6.63
CA ASP A 191 -9.93 -11.32 6.79
C ASP A 191 -9.63 -9.86 7.16
N LEU A 192 -8.61 -9.59 8.00
CA LEU A 192 -8.17 -8.25 8.34
C LEU A 192 -7.61 -7.51 7.10
N THR A 193 -6.87 -8.22 6.25
CA THR A 193 -6.30 -7.66 5.01
C THR A 193 -7.40 -7.22 4.05
N GLU A 194 -8.46 -8.02 3.89
CA GLU A 194 -9.64 -7.63 3.09
C GLU A 194 -10.38 -6.43 3.69
N LEU A 195 -10.50 -6.41 5.02
CA LEU A 195 -11.13 -5.32 5.74
C LEU A 195 -10.39 -4.00 5.51
N LEU A 196 -9.06 -4.03 5.60
CA LEU A 196 -8.18 -2.90 5.33
C LEU A 196 -8.29 -2.44 3.88
N LYS A 197 -8.24 -3.36 2.92
CA LYS A 197 -8.41 -3.07 1.50
C LYS A 197 -9.74 -2.35 1.23
N THR A 198 -10.82 -2.79 1.88
CA THR A 198 -12.13 -2.13 1.79
C THR A 198 -12.07 -0.69 2.31
N GLY A 199 -11.47 -0.47 3.47
CA GLY A 199 -11.30 0.86 4.04
C GLY A 199 -10.45 1.79 3.16
N LEU A 200 -9.32 1.28 2.64
CA LEU A 200 -8.42 2.03 1.76
C LEU A 200 -9.09 2.42 0.44
N LYS A 201 -9.90 1.55 -0.18
CA LYS A 201 -10.66 1.88 -1.40
C LYS A 201 -11.62 3.05 -1.17
N VAL A 202 -12.39 3.03 -0.08
CA VAL A 202 -13.33 4.09 0.25
C VAL A 202 -12.58 5.39 0.59
N TYR A 203 -11.50 5.29 1.37
CA TYR A 203 -10.65 6.44 1.70
C TYR A 203 -9.98 7.03 0.45
N GLY A 204 -9.46 6.20 -0.42
CA GLY A 204 -8.90 6.63 -1.70
C GLY A 204 -9.90 7.37 -2.58
N ALA A 205 -11.17 6.94 -2.61
CA ALA A 205 -12.23 7.64 -3.32
C ALA A 205 -12.51 9.04 -2.70
N TYR A 206 -12.54 9.12 -1.37
CA TYR A 206 -12.65 10.40 -0.67
C TYR A 206 -11.47 11.34 -0.99
N LEU A 207 -10.23 10.85 -0.96
CA LEU A 207 -9.05 11.66 -1.27
C LEU A 207 -9.07 12.16 -2.73
N LEU A 208 -9.53 11.34 -3.66
CA LEU A 208 -9.70 11.75 -5.06
C LEU A 208 -10.72 12.88 -5.20
N TYR A 209 -11.86 12.76 -4.50
CA TYR A 209 -12.84 13.83 -4.43
C TYR A 209 -12.20 15.11 -3.85
N LYS A 210 -11.55 15.02 -2.69
CA LYS A 210 -10.98 16.18 -1.98
C LYS A 210 -9.90 16.90 -2.80
N SER A 211 -9.00 16.16 -3.44
CA SER A 211 -7.86 16.72 -4.17
C SER A 211 -8.22 17.34 -5.53
N LYS A 212 -9.28 16.83 -6.20
CA LYS A 212 -9.58 17.23 -7.58
C LYS A 212 -10.90 17.98 -7.73
N ARG A 213 -11.96 17.58 -7.02
CA ARG A 213 -13.32 18.03 -7.30
C ARG A 213 -13.90 18.99 -6.27
N ALA A 214 -13.51 18.88 -5.01
CA ALA A 214 -14.14 19.65 -3.95
C ALA A 214 -14.00 21.16 -4.17
N ARG A 215 -12.83 21.62 -4.60
CA ARG A 215 -12.58 23.05 -4.89
C ARG A 215 -13.38 23.55 -6.10
N GLU A 216 -13.36 22.80 -7.20
CA GLU A 216 -14.10 23.15 -8.42
C GLU A 216 -15.61 23.26 -8.13
N ILE A 217 -16.14 22.36 -7.30
CA ILE A 217 -17.54 22.37 -6.89
C ILE A 217 -17.84 23.59 -6.03
N ILE A 218 -17.02 23.86 -5.00
CA ILE A 218 -17.22 25.01 -4.10
C ILE A 218 -17.11 26.33 -4.87
N ASP A 219 -16.15 26.46 -5.75
CA ASP A 219 -15.96 27.65 -6.62
C ASP A 219 -17.17 27.83 -7.55
N SER A 220 -17.73 26.74 -8.07
CA SER A 220 -18.93 26.79 -8.92
C SER A 220 -20.19 27.30 -8.21
N TYR A 221 -20.24 27.24 -6.88
CA TYR A 221 -21.35 27.74 -6.08
C TYR A 221 -21.40 29.28 -5.94
N MET A 222 -20.38 29.98 -6.46
CA MET A 222 -20.35 31.45 -6.47
C MET A 222 -20.67 32.11 -5.12
N GLY A 223 -20.22 31.50 -4.01
CA GLY A 223 -20.46 32.00 -2.67
C GLY A 223 -21.85 31.71 -2.08
N ASN A 224 -22.65 30.85 -2.70
CA ASN A 224 -23.93 30.44 -2.13
C ASN A 224 -23.72 29.61 -0.85
N THR A 225 -24.03 30.22 0.30
CA THR A 225 -23.77 29.62 1.63
C THR A 225 -24.50 28.30 1.85
N LYS A 226 -25.74 28.16 1.38
CA LYS A 226 -26.51 26.90 1.51
C LYS A 226 -25.87 25.75 0.74
N LEU A 227 -25.38 25.99 -0.46
CA LEU A 227 -24.73 24.97 -1.27
C LEU A 227 -23.38 24.56 -0.64
N ILE A 228 -22.63 25.52 -0.11
CA ILE A 228 -21.38 25.27 0.60
C ILE A 228 -21.64 24.45 1.87
N GLU A 229 -22.67 24.78 2.66
CA GLU A 229 -23.07 24.00 3.83
C GLU A 229 -23.46 22.55 3.46
N MET A 230 -24.21 22.36 2.39
CA MET A 230 -24.55 21.03 1.88
C MET A 230 -23.30 20.22 1.47
N GLU A 231 -22.30 20.88 0.88
CA GLU A 231 -21.06 20.22 0.51
C GLU A 231 -20.23 19.81 1.72
N ILE A 232 -20.19 20.64 2.77
CA ILE A 232 -19.56 20.29 4.06
C ILE A 232 -20.23 19.05 4.69
N VAL A 233 -21.57 19.00 4.65
CA VAL A 233 -22.32 17.83 5.14
C VAL A 233 -22.00 16.59 4.31
N ARG A 234 -21.93 16.72 2.99
CA ARG A 234 -21.57 15.64 2.08
C ARG A 234 -20.16 15.11 2.34
N GLU A 235 -19.20 16.01 2.52
CA GLU A 235 -17.82 15.63 2.86
C GLU A 235 -17.77 14.84 4.18
N LYS A 236 -18.53 15.27 5.20
CA LYS A 236 -18.64 14.55 6.46
C LYS A 236 -19.21 13.15 6.27
N LEU A 237 -20.28 13.01 5.48
CA LEU A 237 -20.87 11.70 5.18
C LEU A 237 -19.90 10.78 4.42
N MET A 238 -19.07 11.33 3.52
CA MET A 238 -18.04 10.53 2.84
C MET A 238 -16.97 10.01 3.81
N LEU A 239 -16.59 10.80 4.81
CA LEU A 239 -15.64 10.39 5.85
C LEU A 239 -16.26 9.33 6.78
N ASP A 240 -17.52 9.55 7.23
CA ASP A 240 -18.25 8.59 8.06
C ASP A 240 -18.40 7.23 7.32
N ASN A 241 -18.59 7.27 6.00
CA ASN A 241 -18.74 6.09 5.15
C ASN A 241 -17.48 5.20 5.13
N ILE A 242 -16.29 5.74 5.40
CA ILE A 242 -15.06 4.92 5.51
C ILE A 242 -15.23 3.94 6.67
N LYS A 243 -15.57 4.45 7.84
CA LYS A 243 -15.81 3.64 9.05
C LYS A 243 -16.96 2.66 8.86
N ASP A 244 -18.07 3.13 8.28
CA ASP A 244 -19.25 2.29 8.08
C ASP A 244 -18.97 1.16 7.06
N SER A 245 -18.19 1.40 6.04
CA SER A 245 -17.78 0.36 5.07
C SER A 245 -16.92 -0.72 5.74
N ILE A 246 -15.96 -0.34 6.57
CA ILE A 246 -15.14 -1.27 7.36
C ILE A 246 -16.02 -2.08 8.31
N LYS A 247 -16.91 -1.43 9.04
CA LYS A 247 -17.85 -2.08 9.96
C LYS A 247 -18.78 -3.08 9.25
N LEU A 248 -19.32 -2.69 8.09
CA LEU A 248 -20.19 -3.58 7.30
C LEU A 248 -19.44 -4.80 6.81
N LYS A 249 -18.20 -4.64 6.31
CA LYS A 249 -17.35 -5.76 5.89
C LYS A 249 -17.02 -6.69 7.06
N ALA A 250 -16.70 -6.15 8.24
CA ALA A 250 -16.46 -6.95 9.44
C ALA A 250 -17.70 -7.77 9.87
N ILE A 251 -18.90 -7.20 9.73
CA ILE A 251 -20.16 -7.91 10.02
C ILE A 251 -20.44 -8.99 8.95
N GLU A 252 -20.10 -8.74 7.70
CA GLU A 252 -20.19 -9.73 6.62
C GLU A 252 -19.30 -10.93 6.91
N GLN A 253 -18.02 -10.72 7.18
CA GLN A 253 -17.03 -11.73 7.54
C GLN A 253 -17.45 -12.54 8.78
N HIS A 254 -17.98 -11.87 9.81
CA HIS A 254 -18.56 -12.54 10.98
C HIS A 254 -19.69 -13.51 10.58
N LYS A 255 -20.57 -13.11 9.67
CA LYS A 255 -21.68 -13.99 9.22
C LYS A 255 -21.16 -15.16 8.37
N GLU A 256 -20.13 -14.95 7.55
CA GLU A 256 -19.54 -16.00 6.73
C GLU A 256 -18.81 -17.04 7.59
N ARG A 257 -18.04 -16.58 8.60
CA ARG A 257 -17.24 -17.47 9.47
C ARG A 257 -18.07 -18.17 10.54
N LEU A 258 -19.08 -17.53 11.10
CA LEU A 258 -19.88 -18.01 12.23
C LEU A 258 -21.37 -18.15 11.88
N ALA A 259 -21.71 -18.52 10.64
CA ALA A 259 -23.09 -18.62 10.15
C ALA A 259 -23.99 -19.55 11.01
N GLU A 260 -23.42 -20.59 11.61
CA GLU A 260 -24.12 -21.58 12.44
C GLU A 260 -23.95 -21.36 13.95
N ASP A 261 -23.00 -20.52 14.37
CA ASP A 261 -22.70 -20.29 15.79
C ASP A 261 -23.49 -19.10 16.34
N LYS A 262 -24.42 -19.36 17.26
CA LYS A 262 -25.23 -18.36 17.95
C LYS A 262 -24.58 -17.82 19.23
N SER A 263 -23.29 -18.08 19.46
CA SER A 263 -22.58 -17.69 20.67
C SER A 263 -22.53 -16.16 20.88
N ILE A 264 -22.52 -15.39 19.78
CA ILE A 264 -22.44 -13.93 19.81
C ILE A 264 -23.80 -13.34 19.38
N SER A 265 -24.40 -12.49 20.23
CA SER A 265 -25.61 -11.77 19.86
C SER A 265 -25.30 -10.75 18.74
N LYS A 266 -26.30 -10.50 17.87
CA LYS A 266 -26.19 -9.51 16.79
C LYS A 266 -25.76 -8.11 17.30
N THR A 267 -26.22 -7.70 18.48
CA THR A 267 -25.86 -6.43 19.12
C THR A 267 -24.38 -6.44 19.51
N SER A 268 -23.89 -7.54 20.11
CA SER A 268 -22.49 -7.68 20.50
C SER A 268 -21.56 -7.68 19.27
N ALA A 269 -21.91 -8.43 18.21
CA ALA A 269 -21.17 -8.44 16.96
C ALA A 269 -21.09 -7.03 16.34
N THR A 270 -22.20 -6.29 16.32
CA THR A 270 -22.23 -4.92 15.80
C THR A 270 -21.34 -3.97 16.64
N LYS A 271 -21.32 -4.13 17.99
CA LYS A 271 -20.46 -3.33 18.86
C LYS A 271 -18.99 -3.62 18.61
N LYS A 272 -18.60 -4.89 18.56
CA LYS A 272 -17.22 -5.34 18.24
C LYS A 272 -16.76 -4.83 16.86
N ALA A 273 -17.58 -5.01 15.82
CA ALA A 273 -17.28 -4.53 14.48
C ALA A 273 -17.10 -3.00 14.43
N ASN A 274 -17.89 -2.24 15.21
CA ASN A 274 -17.75 -0.79 15.29
C ASN A 274 -16.45 -0.37 16.00
N GLU A 275 -16.03 -1.09 17.05
CA GLU A 275 -14.76 -0.85 17.75
C GLU A 275 -13.56 -1.09 16.80
N VAL A 276 -13.56 -2.22 16.10
CA VAL A 276 -12.54 -2.56 15.08
C VAL A 276 -12.49 -1.50 13.99
N ALA A 277 -13.64 -1.13 13.42
CA ALA A 277 -13.72 -0.14 12.35
C ALA A 277 -13.20 1.23 12.80
N LYS A 278 -13.44 1.64 14.05
CA LYS A 278 -12.95 2.91 14.60
C LYS A 278 -11.42 2.98 14.60
N VAL A 279 -10.74 1.92 15.05
CA VAL A 279 -9.29 1.89 15.17
C VAL A 279 -8.62 1.80 13.78
N ILE A 280 -9.14 0.97 12.89
CA ILE A 280 -8.64 0.86 11.53
C ILE A 280 -8.81 2.19 10.78
N THR A 281 -9.98 2.83 10.90
CA THR A 281 -10.23 4.13 10.27
C THR A 281 -9.27 5.21 10.77
N ASP A 282 -9.05 5.30 12.09
CA ASP A 282 -8.08 6.23 12.69
C ASP A 282 -6.67 5.99 12.13
N HIS A 283 -6.25 4.74 12.02
CA HIS A 283 -4.93 4.37 11.52
C HIS A 283 -4.72 4.79 10.06
N ILE A 284 -5.62 4.42 9.15
CA ILE A 284 -5.46 4.71 7.71
C ILE A 284 -5.59 6.21 7.39
N ILE A 285 -6.47 6.94 8.09
CA ILE A 285 -6.65 8.38 7.87
C ILE A 285 -5.42 9.17 8.30
N LYS A 286 -4.71 8.73 9.32
CA LYS A 286 -3.43 9.32 9.75
C LYS A 286 -2.27 9.05 8.79
N GLY A 287 -2.49 8.28 7.73
CA GLY A 287 -1.48 7.92 6.74
C GLY A 287 -0.57 6.79 7.21
N ASN A 288 -0.97 6.09 8.27
CA ASN A 288 -0.32 4.87 8.73
C ASN A 288 -0.67 3.70 7.81
N GLU A 289 0.14 2.66 7.81
CA GLU A 289 0.01 1.54 6.89
C GLU A 289 -0.01 0.21 7.64
N ILE A 290 -0.56 -0.80 6.99
CA ILE A 290 -0.54 -2.18 7.45
C ILE A 290 -0.09 -3.03 6.29
N LYS A 291 0.79 -4.01 6.55
CA LYS A 291 1.26 -4.97 5.55
C LYS A 291 0.98 -6.39 6.03
N LEU A 292 0.64 -7.25 5.10
CA LEU A 292 0.71 -8.69 5.27
C LEU A 292 2.09 -9.12 4.74
N LEU A 293 2.92 -9.70 5.61
CA LEU A 293 4.28 -10.11 5.29
C LEU A 293 4.37 -11.58 4.90
N THR A 294 3.51 -12.43 5.47
CA THR A 294 3.39 -13.82 5.05
C THR A 294 2.55 -13.88 3.77
N PRO A 295 3.08 -14.37 2.65
CA PRO A 295 2.25 -14.61 1.49
C PRO A 295 1.26 -15.75 1.78
N PRO A 296 0.01 -15.68 1.28
CA PRO A 296 -0.84 -16.86 1.27
C PRO A 296 -0.13 -17.98 0.50
N GLU A 297 -0.29 -19.21 0.94
CA GLU A 297 0.16 -20.37 0.16
C GLU A 297 -0.63 -20.36 -1.16
N LEU A 298 0.06 -19.99 -2.23
CA LEU A 298 -0.50 -20.07 -3.58
C LEU A 298 -0.67 -21.55 -3.91
N ASN A 299 -1.90 -22.00 -4.08
CA ASN A 299 -2.14 -23.25 -4.75
C ASN A 299 -1.54 -23.16 -6.15
N GLU A 300 -0.62 -24.03 -6.49
CA GLU A 300 0.13 -24.04 -7.76
C GLU A 300 -0.77 -24.07 -9.03
N GLU A 301 -2.09 -24.23 -8.85
CA GLU A 301 -3.08 -24.29 -9.93
C GLU A 301 -3.74 -22.96 -10.28
N GLU A 302 -3.50 -21.86 -9.53
CA GLU A 302 -4.13 -20.55 -9.73
C GLU A 302 -3.07 -19.47 -10.06
N GLU A 303 -2.39 -19.62 -11.21
CA GLU A 303 -1.36 -18.66 -11.68
C GLU A 303 -1.88 -17.23 -11.94
N ASP A 304 -3.18 -16.99 -11.95
CA ASP A 304 -3.81 -15.70 -12.31
C ASP A 304 -4.40 -14.91 -11.11
N GLU A 305 -4.45 -15.46 -9.89
CA GLU A 305 -4.92 -14.71 -8.72
C GLU A 305 -3.81 -13.82 -8.14
N LYS A 306 -4.06 -12.51 -8.15
CA LYS A 306 -3.20 -11.54 -7.48
C LYS A 306 -3.15 -11.86 -5.99
N ASP A 307 -1.93 -12.02 -5.47
CA ASP A 307 -1.69 -12.15 -4.03
C ASP A 307 -2.36 -11.00 -3.24
N LEU A 308 -3.14 -11.35 -2.22
CA LEU A 308 -3.90 -10.43 -1.38
C LEU A 308 -2.99 -9.34 -0.75
N GLY A 309 -1.76 -9.71 -0.40
CA GLY A 309 -0.75 -8.77 0.10
C GLY A 309 -0.32 -7.77 -0.98
N SER A 310 -0.23 -8.19 -2.24
CA SER A 310 0.05 -7.31 -3.38
C SER A 310 -1.10 -6.34 -3.64
N GLU A 311 -2.34 -6.80 -3.58
CA GLU A 311 -3.50 -5.92 -3.72
C GLU A 311 -3.59 -4.87 -2.60
N LEU A 312 -3.30 -5.25 -1.35
CA LEU A 312 -3.23 -4.32 -0.23
C LEU A 312 -2.14 -3.25 -0.45
N ARG A 313 -0.98 -3.65 -0.96
CA ARG A 313 0.12 -2.73 -1.29
C ARG A 313 -0.28 -1.75 -2.40
N GLU A 314 -0.94 -2.22 -3.47
CA GLU A 314 -1.45 -1.37 -4.55
C GLU A 314 -2.43 -0.31 -4.01
N GLU A 315 -3.42 -0.70 -3.21
CA GLU A 315 -4.39 0.23 -2.63
C GLU A 315 -3.72 1.23 -1.68
N THR A 316 -2.76 0.77 -0.87
CA THR A 316 -1.97 1.63 0.01
C THR A 316 -1.16 2.67 -0.78
N ALA A 317 -0.54 2.27 -1.90
CA ALA A 317 0.20 3.17 -2.77
C ALA A 317 -0.71 4.23 -3.40
N ILE A 318 -1.90 3.84 -3.87
CA ILE A 318 -2.91 4.76 -4.42
C ILE A 318 -3.33 5.80 -3.37
N VAL A 319 -3.62 5.36 -2.15
CA VAL A 319 -4.01 6.24 -1.03
C VAL A 319 -2.87 7.20 -0.70
N ARG A 320 -1.64 6.69 -0.59
CA ARG A 320 -0.43 7.48 -0.31
C ARG A 320 -0.24 8.61 -1.33
N GLU A 321 -0.33 8.30 -2.62
CA GLU A 321 -0.18 9.27 -3.71
C GLU A 321 -1.30 10.34 -3.69
N ARG A 322 -2.51 9.95 -3.38
CA ARG A 322 -3.64 10.88 -3.25
C ARG A 322 -3.50 11.77 -2.02
N PHE A 323 -3.07 11.19 -0.89
CA PHE A 323 -2.81 11.93 0.35
C PHE A 323 -1.67 12.96 0.20
N LYS A 324 -0.60 12.62 -0.52
CA LYS A 324 0.48 13.57 -0.82
C LYS A 324 -0.01 14.84 -1.53
N LYS A 325 -1.04 14.73 -2.37
CA LYS A 325 -1.62 15.84 -3.15
C LYS A 325 -2.47 16.82 -2.33
N LEU A 326 -2.85 16.45 -1.11
CA LEU A 326 -3.53 17.36 -0.19
C LEU A 326 -2.55 18.43 0.31
N ASN A 327 -3.06 19.65 0.52
CA ASN A 327 -2.28 20.70 1.17
C ASN A 327 -2.13 20.44 2.69
N ILE A 328 -1.27 21.23 3.34
CA ILE A 328 -0.95 21.05 4.77
C ILE A 328 -2.17 21.25 5.65
N GLU A 329 -3.01 22.26 5.34
CA GLU A 329 -4.23 22.57 6.10
C GLU A 329 -5.27 21.43 6.00
N GLU A 330 -5.43 20.88 4.79
CA GLU A 330 -6.34 19.73 4.57
C GLU A 330 -5.89 18.48 5.33
N LYS A 331 -4.58 18.22 5.35
CA LYS A 331 -3.99 17.11 6.13
C LYS A 331 -4.22 17.32 7.63
N GLN A 332 -3.98 18.52 8.14
CA GLN A 332 -4.19 18.84 9.54
C GLN A 332 -5.66 18.69 9.96
N LEU A 333 -6.59 19.18 9.15
CA LEU A 333 -8.02 19.04 9.40
C LEU A 333 -8.49 17.58 9.45
N LEU A 334 -7.90 16.71 8.63
CA LEU A 334 -8.18 15.27 8.68
C LEU A 334 -7.69 14.65 9.99
N LEU A 335 -6.46 14.97 10.40
CA LEU A 335 -5.88 14.48 11.64
C LEU A 335 -6.69 14.92 12.85
N ASP A 336 -7.09 16.18 12.90
CA ASP A 336 -7.87 16.76 14.04
C ASP A 336 -9.28 16.17 14.17
N LYS A 337 -9.93 15.85 13.04
CA LYS A 337 -11.29 15.28 13.04
C LYS A 337 -11.36 13.85 13.55
N PHE A 338 -10.30 13.07 13.38
CA PHE A 338 -10.28 11.63 13.64
C PHE A 338 -9.44 11.21 14.84
N THR A 339 -8.86 12.17 15.56
CA THR A 339 -8.18 11.83 16.83
C THR A 339 -9.22 11.30 17.81
N ILE A 340 -9.05 10.05 18.22
CA ILE A 340 -9.91 9.41 19.23
C ILE A 340 -9.65 10.13 20.56
N LYS A 341 -10.64 10.88 21.05
CA LYS A 341 -10.54 11.60 22.34
C LYS A 341 -10.67 10.62 23.50
N GLU A 342 -9.90 10.85 24.58
CA GLU A 342 -9.91 10.01 25.80
C GLU A 342 -11.27 9.92 26.48
N GLU A 343 -12.16 10.89 26.25
CA GLU A 343 -13.50 10.94 26.87
C GLU A 343 -14.42 9.79 26.43
N ASP A 344 -14.18 9.22 25.25
CA ASP A 344 -14.97 8.10 24.70
C ASP A 344 -14.63 6.75 25.38
N GLU A 345 -13.45 6.62 26.01
CA GLU A 345 -13.01 5.36 26.66
C GLU A 345 -13.59 5.19 28.08
N ASN A 346 -13.90 6.29 28.78
CA ASN A 346 -14.41 6.25 30.17
C ASN A 346 -15.91 6.06 30.27
N THR A 347 -16.67 6.25 29.21
CA THR A 347 -18.14 6.10 29.22
C THR A 347 -18.62 4.69 28.95
N GLU A 348 -17.76 3.79 28.44
CA GLU A 348 -18.11 2.41 28.12
C GLU A 348 -17.81 1.40 29.24
N ASN A 349 -17.16 1.81 30.35
CA ASN A 349 -16.83 0.98 31.50
C ASN A 349 -17.72 1.21 32.75
N LYS A 350 -18.92 1.81 32.59
CA LYS A 350 -19.92 1.91 33.63
C LYS A 350 -21.15 1.06 33.34
#